data_2f78385ed5bc692b76ab80e96721ac6f
#
_entry.id   2f78385ed5bc692b76ab80e96721ac6f
#
_cell.length_a   1.000
_cell.length_b   1.000
_cell.length_c   1.000
_cell.angle_alpha   90.00
_cell.angle_beta   90.00
_cell.angle_gamma   90.00
#
_symmetry.space_group_name_H-M   'P 1'
#
loop_
_entity.id
_entity.type
_entity.pdbx_description
1 polymer ?
#
loop_
_entity_poly.entity_id
_entity_poly.type
_entity_poly.pdbx_seq_one_letter_code
_entity_poly.pdbx_strand_id
1 'polypeptide(L)'
;MKLLRRLLSPVFWLLLSLCVAGLLAIVGASLYFSPGLPDVHQLQDTKLQTPLRIYTRDGKLIGEYGDQRRIPVTYDEIPETFVDALLAAEDSNFFSHPGIDPKGLARAAVQLASSGSIQSGGSTITMQVARNYLLTLDQTFTRKIREILLSLQMEEILSKQEIMELYVNKIFLGHRAYGIAAAARTYYDKSLDELTLAEQAMLAGLPKAPSSFNPLTNPQRALIRRNWILLRMKELGYIEPQAYDEAVKAPITAARHYSRPEVQAPYVAEMARSFAVDRFGDKAYTDNVRITTTLDSSLQPMARDALTKGLIAYDPRHGWRG
;
A
#
# COMPACT_ATOMS: atom_id res chain seq x y z
N MET A 1 -3.75 -54.11 -25.30
CA MET A 1 -4.78 -53.04 -25.29
C MET A 1 -5.91 -53.29 -24.25
N LYS A 2 -6.51 -54.50 -24.12
CA LYS A 2 -7.61 -54.74 -23.16
C LYS A 2 -7.21 -54.63 -21.67
N LEU A 3 -5.97 -55.00 -21.29
CA LEU A 3 -5.47 -54.89 -19.91
C LEU A 3 -5.23 -53.44 -19.49
N LEU A 4 -4.67 -52.58 -20.39
CA LEU A 4 -4.45 -51.17 -20.17
C LEU A 4 -5.76 -50.40 -19.97
N ARG A 5 -6.82 -50.75 -20.74
CA ARG A 5 -8.16 -50.18 -20.61
C ARG A 5 -8.84 -50.58 -19.27
N ARG A 6 -8.56 -51.78 -18.72
CA ARG A 6 -9.06 -52.25 -17.42
C ARG A 6 -8.38 -51.54 -16.24
N LEU A 7 -7.09 -51.16 -16.35
CA LEU A 7 -6.36 -50.41 -15.32
C LEU A 7 -6.65 -48.92 -15.37
N LEU A 8 -6.84 -48.33 -16.57
CA LEU A 8 -7.13 -46.89 -16.73
C LEU A 8 -8.57 -46.53 -16.31
N SER A 9 -9.53 -47.45 -16.40
CA SER A 9 -10.94 -47.22 -16.04
C SER A 9 -11.10 -46.82 -14.55
N PRO A 10 -10.60 -47.57 -13.56
CA PRO A 10 -10.77 -47.22 -12.14
C PRO A 10 -10.02 -45.93 -11.77
N VAL A 11 -8.85 -45.69 -12.37
CA VAL A 11 -8.09 -44.42 -12.15
C VAL A 11 -8.86 -43.24 -12.71
N PHE A 12 -9.45 -43.36 -13.89
CA PHE A 12 -10.31 -42.32 -14.47
C PHE A 12 -11.50 -42.02 -13.56
N TRP A 13 -12.24 -43.05 -13.07
CA TRP A 13 -13.38 -42.86 -12.19
C TRP A 13 -12.99 -42.30 -10.82
N LEU A 14 -11.81 -42.66 -10.29
CA LEU A 14 -11.25 -42.09 -9.08
C LEU A 14 -10.92 -40.58 -9.27
N LEU A 15 -10.27 -40.22 -10.36
CA LEU A 15 -9.97 -38.81 -10.67
C LEU A 15 -11.25 -38.01 -10.89
N LEU A 16 -12.23 -38.58 -11.61
CA LEU A 16 -13.51 -37.92 -11.82
C LEU A 16 -14.27 -37.72 -10.50
N SER A 17 -14.30 -38.70 -9.63
CA SER A 17 -14.96 -38.59 -8.31
C SER A 17 -14.26 -37.58 -7.42
N LEU A 18 -12.92 -37.47 -7.44
CA LEU A 18 -12.16 -36.44 -6.75
C LEU A 18 -12.47 -35.05 -7.29
N CYS A 19 -12.57 -34.91 -8.61
CA CYS A 19 -12.95 -33.62 -9.24
C CYS A 19 -14.37 -33.21 -8.84
N VAL A 20 -15.32 -34.12 -8.88
CA VAL A 20 -16.72 -33.86 -8.47
C VAL A 20 -16.80 -33.51 -6.99
N ALA A 21 -16.11 -34.27 -6.12
CA ALA A 21 -16.07 -33.98 -4.69
C ALA A 21 -15.42 -32.60 -4.41
N GLY A 22 -14.36 -32.26 -5.13
CA GLY A 22 -13.73 -30.92 -5.08
C GLY A 22 -14.68 -29.82 -5.49
N LEU A 23 -15.41 -30.01 -6.60
CA LEU A 23 -16.40 -29.03 -7.07
C LEU A 23 -17.54 -28.86 -6.04
N LEU A 24 -18.07 -29.95 -5.51
CA LEU A 24 -19.12 -29.91 -4.47
C LEU A 24 -18.62 -29.19 -3.20
N ALA A 25 -17.37 -29.43 -2.80
CA ALA A 25 -16.75 -28.72 -1.67
C ALA A 25 -16.64 -27.23 -1.92
N ILE A 26 -16.25 -26.80 -3.13
CA ILE A 26 -16.16 -25.39 -3.52
C ILE A 26 -17.55 -24.73 -3.51
N VAL A 27 -18.56 -25.40 -4.11
CA VAL A 27 -19.94 -24.91 -4.13
C VAL A 27 -20.50 -24.83 -2.71
N GLY A 28 -20.31 -25.87 -1.89
CA GLY A 28 -20.73 -25.89 -0.50
C GLY A 28 -20.08 -24.79 0.35
N ALA A 29 -18.78 -24.57 0.17
CA ALA A 29 -18.07 -23.48 0.83
C ALA A 29 -18.60 -22.10 0.36
N SER A 30 -18.83 -21.94 -0.95
CA SER A 30 -19.40 -20.71 -1.49
C SER A 30 -20.77 -20.40 -0.88
N LEU A 31 -21.69 -21.38 -0.88
CA LEU A 31 -23.03 -21.22 -0.31
C LEU A 31 -23.01 -20.93 1.20
N TYR A 32 -22.09 -21.55 1.94
CA TYR A 32 -21.98 -21.38 3.38
C TYR A 32 -21.40 -20.01 3.78
N PHE A 33 -20.42 -19.52 3.03
CA PHE A 33 -19.71 -18.27 3.38
C PHE A 33 -20.29 -17.01 2.71
N SER A 34 -20.99 -17.13 1.57
CA SER A 34 -21.56 -15.99 0.84
C SER A 34 -22.48 -15.09 1.66
N PRO A 35 -23.42 -15.61 2.50
CA PRO A 35 -24.33 -14.75 3.25
C PRO A 35 -23.65 -13.83 4.29
N GLY A 36 -22.40 -14.14 4.66
CA GLY A 36 -21.63 -13.35 5.62
C GLY A 36 -20.52 -12.50 4.99
N LEU A 37 -20.50 -12.34 3.67
CA LEU A 37 -19.51 -11.51 2.99
C LEU A 37 -19.93 -10.05 3.03
N PRO A 38 -18.97 -9.12 3.23
CA PRO A 38 -19.19 -7.69 3.05
C PRO A 38 -19.57 -7.36 1.60
N ASP A 39 -20.34 -6.29 1.43
CA ASP A 39 -20.72 -5.79 0.12
C ASP A 39 -19.50 -5.17 -0.59
N VAL A 40 -19.16 -5.70 -1.77
CA VAL A 40 -18.03 -5.24 -2.59
C VAL A 40 -18.30 -3.86 -3.21
N HIS A 41 -19.57 -3.48 -3.44
CA HIS A 41 -19.92 -2.17 -3.99
C HIS A 41 -19.45 -1.00 -3.12
N GLN A 42 -19.26 -1.23 -1.82
CA GLN A 42 -18.70 -0.21 -0.92
C GLN A 42 -17.29 0.26 -1.34
N LEU A 43 -16.56 -0.55 -2.14
CA LEU A 43 -15.23 -0.18 -2.61
C LEU A 43 -15.24 0.95 -3.63
N GLN A 44 -16.31 1.08 -4.43
CA GLN A 44 -16.46 2.13 -5.43
C GLN A 44 -16.57 3.53 -4.79
N ASP A 45 -17.17 3.60 -3.59
CA ASP A 45 -17.37 4.85 -2.85
C ASP A 45 -16.42 5.00 -1.66
N THR A 46 -15.38 4.16 -1.57
CA THR A 46 -14.49 4.16 -0.41
C THR A 46 -13.66 5.44 -0.33
N LYS A 47 -13.99 6.28 0.65
CA LYS A 47 -13.16 7.42 1.03
C LYS A 47 -11.96 6.93 1.83
N LEU A 48 -10.77 7.13 1.28
CA LEU A 48 -9.53 6.82 1.98
C LEU A 48 -9.33 7.82 3.13
N GLN A 49 -8.97 7.31 4.29
CA GLN A 49 -8.62 8.15 5.43
C GLN A 49 -7.36 8.96 5.09
N THR A 50 -7.49 10.28 5.09
CA THR A 50 -6.39 11.21 4.86
C THR A 50 -6.25 12.14 6.05
N PRO A 51 -5.02 12.58 6.38
CA PRO A 51 -4.78 13.43 7.52
C PRO A 51 -5.44 14.82 7.37
N LEU A 52 -5.74 15.46 8.50
CA LEU A 52 -6.11 16.87 8.54
C LEU A 52 -4.93 17.72 8.05
N ARG A 53 -5.16 18.52 7.01
CA ARG A 53 -4.15 19.45 6.47
C ARG A 53 -4.59 20.89 6.61
N ILE A 54 -3.69 21.72 7.10
CA ILE A 54 -3.91 23.14 7.36
C ILE A 54 -2.95 23.96 6.49
N TYR A 55 -3.51 24.93 5.78
CA TYR A 55 -2.81 25.74 4.79
C TYR A 55 -2.93 27.23 5.09
N THR A 56 -1.95 27.99 4.60
CA THR A 56 -2.05 29.43 4.47
C THR A 56 -3.08 29.83 3.40
N ARG A 57 -3.46 31.10 3.32
CA ARG A 57 -4.30 31.68 2.28
C ARG A 57 -3.77 31.41 0.87
N ASP A 58 -2.48 31.47 0.70
CA ASP A 58 -1.74 31.26 -0.56
C ASP A 58 -1.33 29.80 -0.78
N GLY A 59 -1.90 28.84 -0.01
CA GLY A 59 -1.79 27.41 -0.26
C GLY A 59 -0.56 26.69 0.30
N LYS A 60 0.24 27.33 1.16
CA LYS A 60 1.39 26.71 1.81
C LYS A 60 0.98 25.90 3.03
N LEU A 61 1.55 24.68 3.19
CA LEU A 61 1.28 23.81 4.32
C LEU A 61 1.85 24.40 5.61
N ILE A 62 1.01 24.52 6.65
CA ILE A 62 1.40 24.93 8.01
C ILE A 62 1.25 23.85 9.06
N GLY A 63 0.47 22.80 8.77
CA GLY A 63 0.30 21.65 9.67
C GLY A 63 -0.36 20.47 9.00
N GLU A 64 0.07 19.25 9.39
CA GLU A 64 -0.54 17.99 9.02
C GLU A 64 -0.71 17.13 10.26
N TYR A 65 -1.94 16.67 10.54
CA TYR A 65 -2.30 15.94 11.75
C TYR A 65 -3.08 14.68 11.40
N GLY A 66 -2.69 13.56 11.97
CA GLY A 66 -3.29 12.25 11.77
C GLY A 66 -2.27 11.14 11.95
N ASP A 67 -2.75 9.92 12.20
CA ASP A 67 -1.88 8.77 12.43
C ASP A 67 -1.36 8.14 11.14
N GLN A 68 -2.12 8.28 10.07
CA GLN A 68 -1.79 7.71 8.77
C GLN A 68 -1.42 8.83 7.79
N ARG A 69 -0.27 8.70 7.17
CA ARG A 69 0.11 9.54 6.04
C ARG A 69 -0.39 8.88 4.78
N ARG A 70 -1.27 9.54 4.05
CA ARG A 70 -1.79 9.05 2.79
C ARG A 70 -1.92 10.18 1.79
N ILE A 71 -1.48 9.90 0.58
CA ILE A 71 -1.62 10.75 -0.61
C ILE A 71 -2.27 9.87 -1.65
N PRO A 72 -3.60 9.94 -1.83
CA PRO A 72 -4.29 9.17 -2.84
C PRO A 72 -3.80 9.53 -4.24
N VAL A 73 -3.69 8.52 -5.09
CA VAL A 73 -3.35 8.65 -6.51
C VAL A 73 -4.33 7.85 -7.35
N THR A 74 -4.63 8.33 -8.55
CA THR A 74 -5.36 7.59 -9.56
C THR A 74 -4.42 6.63 -10.30
N TYR A 75 -4.97 5.62 -10.99
CA TYR A 75 -4.17 4.65 -11.73
C TYR A 75 -3.24 5.32 -12.76
N ASP A 76 -3.73 6.36 -13.45
CA ASP A 76 -2.98 7.08 -14.49
C ASP A 76 -1.80 7.90 -13.94
N GLU A 77 -1.80 8.20 -12.64
CA GLU A 77 -0.70 8.89 -11.96
C GLU A 77 0.43 7.93 -11.52
N ILE A 78 0.26 6.61 -11.71
CA ILE A 78 1.25 5.62 -11.32
C ILE A 78 2.18 5.34 -12.50
N PRO A 79 3.50 5.53 -12.37
CA PRO A 79 4.44 5.15 -13.41
C PRO A 79 4.31 3.67 -13.78
N GLU A 80 4.28 3.35 -15.08
CA GLU A 80 4.14 1.98 -15.59
C GLU A 80 5.23 1.06 -15.00
N THR A 81 6.47 1.53 -14.94
CA THR A 81 7.59 0.80 -14.34
C THR A 81 7.39 0.49 -12.86
N PHE A 82 6.62 1.32 -12.13
CA PHE A 82 6.27 1.04 -10.74
C PHE A 82 5.18 -0.03 -10.64
N VAL A 83 4.19 -0.02 -11.54
CA VAL A 83 3.21 -1.11 -11.67
C VAL A 83 3.93 -2.42 -11.94
N ASP A 84 4.83 -2.44 -12.90
CA ASP A 84 5.65 -3.61 -13.27
C ASP A 84 6.48 -4.13 -12.08
N ALA A 85 7.06 -3.24 -11.28
CA ALA A 85 7.79 -3.62 -10.08
C ALA A 85 6.87 -4.29 -9.03
N LEU A 86 5.64 -3.79 -8.84
CA LEU A 86 4.64 -4.41 -7.97
C LEU A 86 4.18 -5.76 -8.51
N LEU A 87 3.94 -5.87 -9.82
CA LEU A 87 3.58 -7.13 -10.47
C LEU A 87 4.69 -8.18 -10.31
N ALA A 88 5.93 -7.79 -10.58
CA ALA A 88 7.09 -8.67 -10.41
C ALA A 88 7.28 -9.12 -8.95
N ALA A 89 6.94 -8.25 -7.99
CA ALA A 89 7.09 -8.50 -6.56
C ALA A 89 6.00 -9.39 -5.96
N GLU A 90 4.74 -9.19 -6.36
CA GLU A 90 3.55 -9.72 -5.69
C GLU A 90 2.70 -10.62 -6.57
N ASP A 91 2.49 -10.28 -7.85
CA ASP A 91 1.49 -10.95 -8.70
C ASP A 91 1.76 -10.74 -10.20
N SER A 92 2.69 -11.49 -10.77
CA SER A 92 3.10 -11.32 -12.18
C SER A 92 2.00 -11.63 -13.20
N ASN A 93 0.93 -12.33 -12.81
CA ASN A 93 -0.19 -12.69 -13.68
C ASN A 93 -1.44 -11.85 -13.40
N PHE A 94 -1.34 -10.77 -12.66
CA PHE A 94 -2.47 -9.97 -12.18
C PHE A 94 -3.48 -9.63 -13.27
N PHE A 95 -3.03 -9.15 -14.42
CA PHE A 95 -3.92 -8.77 -15.53
C PHE A 95 -4.56 -9.94 -16.27
N SER A 96 -4.14 -11.18 -16.01
CA SER A 96 -4.62 -12.36 -16.77
C SER A 96 -5.52 -13.30 -15.98
N HIS A 97 -5.52 -13.25 -14.64
CA HIS A 97 -6.35 -14.13 -13.82
C HIS A 97 -7.60 -13.43 -13.26
N PRO A 98 -8.68 -14.16 -12.95
CA PRO A 98 -9.94 -13.60 -12.43
C PRO A 98 -9.92 -13.45 -10.90
N GLY A 99 -8.97 -12.71 -10.33
CA GLY A 99 -8.85 -12.44 -8.89
C GLY A 99 -8.07 -13.49 -8.09
N ILE A 100 -7.94 -14.70 -8.59
CA ILE A 100 -7.13 -15.78 -8.02
C ILE A 100 -6.18 -16.35 -9.08
N ASP A 101 -4.96 -16.68 -8.69
CA ASP A 101 -4.02 -17.40 -9.56
C ASP A 101 -4.01 -18.91 -9.22
N PRO A 102 -4.71 -19.76 -10.00
CA PRO A 102 -4.74 -21.20 -9.74
C PRO A 102 -3.37 -21.86 -9.79
N LYS A 103 -2.46 -21.36 -10.64
CA LYS A 103 -1.08 -21.87 -10.74
C LYS A 103 -0.27 -21.51 -9.51
N GLY A 104 -0.42 -20.28 -9.01
CA GLY A 104 0.20 -19.82 -7.78
C GLY A 104 -0.32 -20.60 -6.56
N LEU A 105 -1.62 -20.83 -6.46
CA LEU A 105 -2.23 -21.64 -5.40
C LEU A 105 -1.76 -23.10 -5.44
N ALA A 106 -1.73 -23.72 -6.61
CA ALA A 106 -1.22 -25.08 -6.77
C ALA A 106 0.25 -25.19 -6.36
N ARG A 107 1.09 -24.24 -6.77
CA ARG A 107 2.49 -24.16 -6.37
C ARG A 107 2.65 -24.02 -4.85
N ALA A 108 1.87 -23.15 -4.21
CA ALA A 108 1.89 -22.98 -2.76
C ALA A 108 1.45 -24.26 -2.01
N ALA A 109 0.44 -24.97 -2.53
CA ALA A 109 -0.02 -26.26 -1.98
C ALA A 109 1.06 -27.36 -2.09
N VAL A 110 1.73 -27.47 -3.23
CA VAL A 110 2.85 -28.40 -3.42
C VAL A 110 4.03 -28.07 -2.48
N GLN A 111 4.36 -26.81 -2.33
CA GLN A 111 5.42 -26.37 -1.41
C GLN A 111 5.06 -26.71 0.05
N LEU A 112 3.83 -26.44 0.46
CA LEU A 112 3.37 -26.80 1.81
C LEU A 112 3.46 -28.31 2.06
N ALA A 113 3.04 -29.12 1.08
CA ALA A 113 3.09 -30.58 1.19
C ALA A 113 4.52 -31.14 1.21
N SER A 114 5.45 -30.51 0.48
CA SER A 114 6.85 -30.98 0.34
C SER A 114 7.80 -30.45 1.41
N SER A 115 7.63 -29.21 1.88
CA SER A 115 8.56 -28.54 2.81
C SER A 115 7.93 -28.20 4.17
N GLY A 116 6.63 -28.48 4.37
CA GLY A 116 5.90 -28.09 5.59
C GLY A 116 5.74 -26.58 5.78
N SER A 117 6.21 -25.76 4.83
CA SER A 117 6.12 -24.30 4.91
C SER A 117 5.78 -23.69 3.55
N ILE A 118 5.00 -22.59 3.56
CA ILE A 118 4.71 -21.81 2.36
C ILE A 118 5.84 -20.81 2.16
N GLN A 119 6.70 -21.05 1.18
CA GLN A 119 7.83 -20.17 0.86
C GLN A 119 7.45 -19.10 -0.17
N SER A 120 6.52 -19.38 -1.07
CA SER A 120 5.99 -18.43 -2.05
C SER A 120 4.55 -18.04 -1.71
N GLY A 121 4.23 -16.74 -1.81
CA GLY A 121 2.87 -16.27 -1.59
C GLY A 121 1.92 -16.76 -2.69
N GLY A 122 0.83 -17.43 -2.31
CA GLY A 122 -0.27 -17.77 -3.21
C GLY A 122 -1.41 -16.76 -3.19
N SER A 123 -1.20 -15.57 -2.64
CA SER A 123 -2.20 -14.50 -2.58
C SER A 123 -1.97 -13.51 -3.70
N THR A 124 -3.02 -13.20 -4.45
CA THR A 124 -3.01 -12.19 -5.51
C THR A 124 -3.16 -10.78 -4.94
N ILE A 125 -2.91 -9.76 -5.77
CA ILE A 125 -3.19 -8.35 -5.44
C ILE A 125 -4.66 -8.18 -5.08
N THR A 126 -5.60 -8.75 -5.85
CA THR A 126 -7.04 -8.69 -5.58
C THR A 126 -7.38 -9.28 -4.21
N MET A 127 -6.80 -10.41 -3.82
CA MET A 127 -6.97 -11.01 -2.49
C MET A 127 -6.41 -10.10 -1.38
N GLN A 128 -5.33 -9.38 -1.63
CA GLN A 128 -4.78 -8.42 -0.68
C GLN A 128 -5.69 -7.20 -0.52
N VAL A 129 -6.31 -6.72 -1.60
CA VAL A 129 -7.32 -5.63 -1.54
C VAL A 129 -8.54 -6.11 -0.74
N ALA A 130 -9.11 -7.28 -1.06
CA ALA A 130 -10.23 -7.85 -0.32
C ALA A 130 -9.94 -7.92 1.19
N ARG A 131 -8.76 -8.43 1.56
CA ARG A 131 -8.32 -8.49 2.95
C ARG A 131 -8.21 -7.13 3.61
N ASN A 132 -7.60 -6.16 2.94
CA ASN A 132 -7.25 -4.87 3.53
C ASN A 132 -8.44 -3.91 3.66
N TYR A 133 -9.50 -4.10 2.87
CA TYR A 133 -10.68 -3.25 2.89
C TYR A 133 -11.89 -3.88 3.57
N LEU A 134 -12.09 -5.19 3.37
CA LEU A 134 -13.35 -5.85 3.65
C LEU A 134 -13.29 -6.87 4.80
N LEU A 135 -12.08 -7.28 5.23
CA LEU A 135 -11.92 -8.33 6.23
C LEU A 135 -11.12 -7.87 7.45
N THR A 136 -11.30 -8.59 8.56
CA THR A 136 -10.48 -8.43 9.76
C THR A 136 -9.08 -9.07 9.57
N LEU A 137 -8.10 -8.63 10.37
CA LEU A 137 -6.73 -9.10 10.25
C LEU A 137 -6.46 -10.49 10.85
N ASP A 138 -7.49 -11.16 11.38
CA ASP A 138 -7.36 -12.49 12.00
C ASP A 138 -6.87 -13.53 10.99
N GLN A 139 -5.84 -14.30 11.37
CA GLN A 139 -5.25 -15.30 10.49
C GLN A 139 -5.99 -16.63 10.62
N THR A 140 -7.08 -16.81 9.89
CA THR A 140 -7.88 -18.06 9.90
C THR A 140 -8.07 -18.62 8.50
N PHE A 141 -8.32 -19.93 8.40
CA PHE A 141 -8.70 -20.57 7.13
C PHE A 141 -10.01 -19.99 6.58
N THR A 142 -10.95 -19.69 7.46
CA THR A 142 -12.23 -19.04 7.13
C THR A 142 -12.01 -17.70 6.41
N ARG A 143 -11.09 -16.88 6.92
CA ARG A 143 -10.72 -15.64 6.26
C ARG A 143 -10.15 -15.88 4.86
N LYS A 144 -9.32 -16.92 4.68
CA LYS A 144 -8.72 -17.21 3.37
C LYS A 144 -9.77 -17.61 2.33
N ILE A 145 -10.79 -18.36 2.73
CA ILE A 145 -11.93 -18.67 1.86
C ILE A 145 -12.70 -17.39 1.49
N ARG A 146 -12.96 -16.52 2.48
CA ARG A 146 -13.61 -15.23 2.22
C ARG A 146 -12.79 -14.34 1.30
N GLU A 147 -11.47 -14.29 1.47
CA GLU A 147 -10.56 -13.57 0.55
C GLU A 147 -10.73 -14.03 -0.90
N ILE A 148 -10.80 -15.35 -1.13
CA ILE A 148 -10.98 -15.93 -2.46
C ILE A 148 -12.34 -15.54 -3.04
N LEU A 149 -13.43 -15.72 -2.28
CA LEU A 149 -14.78 -15.42 -2.75
C LEU A 149 -14.95 -13.91 -3.07
N LEU A 150 -14.47 -13.04 -2.17
CA LEU A 150 -14.50 -11.59 -2.39
C LEU A 150 -13.67 -11.18 -3.59
N SER A 151 -12.51 -11.83 -3.80
CA SER A 151 -11.65 -11.51 -4.96
C SER A 151 -12.35 -11.81 -6.28
N LEU A 152 -13.09 -12.91 -6.36
CA LEU A 152 -13.89 -13.26 -7.55
C LEU A 152 -15.00 -12.23 -7.78
N GLN A 153 -15.74 -11.84 -6.72
CA GLN A 153 -16.78 -10.82 -6.80
C GLN A 153 -16.23 -9.43 -7.18
N MET A 154 -15.06 -9.07 -6.66
CA MET A 154 -14.42 -7.79 -7.00
C MET A 154 -14.09 -7.70 -8.49
N GLU A 155 -13.57 -8.76 -9.09
CA GLU A 155 -13.22 -8.80 -10.51
C GLU A 155 -14.44 -8.78 -11.46
N GLU A 156 -15.63 -9.08 -10.95
CA GLU A 156 -16.89 -8.91 -11.70
C GLU A 156 -17.37 -7.44 -11.70
N ILE A 157 -16.99 -6.65 -10.69
CA ILE A 157 -17.51 -5.31 -10.45
C ILE A 157 -16.48 -4.22 -10.78
N LEU A 158 -15.19 -4.50 -10.55
CA LEU A 158 -14.08 -3.57 -10.68
C LEU A 158 -13.14 -3.98 -11.81
N SER A 159 -12.64 -3.01 -12.54
CA SER A 159 -11.55 -3.23 -13.50
C SER A 159 -10.22 -3.51 -12.79
N LYS A 160 -9.26 -4.07 -13.52
CA LYS A 160 -7.91 -4.30 -13.02
C LYS A 160 -7.22 -3.01 -12.58
N GLN A 161 -7.46 -1.92 -13.29
CA GLN A 161 -6.94 -0.60 -12.97
C GLN A 161 -7.49 -0.11 -11.62
N GLU A 162 -8.81 -0.21 -11.41
CA GLU A 162 -9.45 0.17 -10.15
C GLU A 162 -8.95 -0.68 -8.97
N ILE A 163 -8.76 -1.98 -9.17
CA ILE A 163 -8.20 -2.87 -8.14
C ILE A 163 -6.76 -2.49 -7.83
N MET A 164 -5.93 -2.17 -8.83
CA MET A 164 -4.57 -1.71 -8.62
C MET A 164 -4.54 -0.36 -7.89
N GLU A 165 -5.41 0.58 -8.26
CA GLU A 165 -5.57 1.87 -7.58
C GLU A 165 -5.92 1.69 -6.10
N LEU A 166 -6.90 0.85 -5.79
CA LEU A 166 -7.25 0.50 -4.41
C LEU A 166 -6.05 -0.10 -3.68
N TYR A 167 -5.31 -1.01 -4.32
CA TYR A 167 -4.14 -1.65 -3.74
C TYR A 167 -3.07 -0.64 -3.35
N VAL A 168 -2.60 0.16 -4.32
CA VAL A 168 -1.48 1.08 -4.13
C VAL A 168 -1.80 2.20 -3.14
N ASN A 169 -3.07 2.55 -2.98
CA ASN A 169 -3.52 3.56 -2.04
C ASN A 169 -3.71 3.04 -0.60
N LYS A 170 -3.86 1.72 -0.40
CA LYS A 170 -4.16 1.13 0.92
C LYS A 170 -2.97 0.50 1.60
N ILE A 171 -2.02 -0.06 0.85
CA ILE A 171 -0.92 -0.84 1.41
C ILE A 171 -0.10 -0.04 2.42
N PHE A 172 0.25 -0.70 3.53
CA PHE A 172 1.17 -0.14 4.52
C PHE A 172 2.61 -0.41 4.13
N LEU A 173 3.43 0.65 4.08
CA LEU A 173 4.81 0.60 3.61
C LEU A 173 5.84 0.99 4.68
N GLY A 174 5.43 1.00 5.94
CA GLY A 174 6.28 1.38 7.06
C GLY A 174 6.26 2.88 7.36
N HIS A 175 6.84 3.29 8.50
CA HIS A 175 6.94 4.69 8.94
C HIS A 175 5.65 5.52 8.80
N ARG A 176 4.51 4.91 9.08
CA ARG A 176 3.16 5.51 8.96
C ARG A 176 2.77 5.87 7.51
N ALA A 177 3.54 5.44 6.50
CA ALA A 177 3.20 5.63 5.11
C ALA A 177 2.20 4.56 4.65
N TYR A 178 1.02 5.00 4.26
CA TYR A 178 -0.04 4.22 3.66
C TYR A 178 -0.22 4.66 2.20
N GLY A 179 0.02 3.74 1.30
CA GLY A 179 0.05 3.99 -0.14
C GLY A 179 1.42 4.43 -0.66
N ILE A 180 1.60 4.21 -1.97
CA ILE A 180 2.89 4.38 -2.64
C ILE A 180 3.36 5.84 -2.70
N ALA A 181 2.45 6.80 -2.91
CA ALA A 181 2.84 8.21 -2.98
C ALA A 181 3.27 8.75 -1.60
N ALA A 182 2.60 8.32 -0.51
CA ALA A 182 3.04 8.64 0.83
C ALA A 182 4.40 8.00 1.16
N ALA A 183 4.67 6.81 0.65
CA ALA A 183 5.96 6.15 0.81
C ALA A 183 7.06 6.86 0.02
N ALA A 184 6.82 7.28 -1.23
CA ALA A 184 7.76 8.06 -2.03
C ALA A 184 8.18 9.35 -1.30
N ARG A 185 7.23 10.08 -0.73
CA ARG A 185 7.51 11.25 0.11
C ARG A 185 8.24 10.90 1.40
N THR A 186 7.87 9.80 2.07
CA THR A 186 8.46 9.42 3.36
C THR A 186 9.90 8.96 3.24
N TYR A 187 10.24 8.20 2.19
CA TYR A 187 11.56 7.60 2.02
C TYR A 187 12.51 8.40 1.15
N TYR A 188 11.98 9.22 0.21
CA TYR A 188 12.80 9.90 -0.81
C TYR A 188 12.50 11.39 -0.96
N ASP A 189 11.42 11.92 -0.36
CA ASP A 189 10.91 13.29 -0.56
C ASP A 189 10.61 13.61 -2.03
N LYS A 190 10.16 12.61 -2.78
CA LYS A 190 9.89 12.66 -4.22
C LYS A 190 8.41 12.39 -4.51
N SER A 191 7.93 12.88 -5.65
CA SER A 191 6.72 12.38 -6.30
C SER A 191 6.98 11.02 -6.96
N LEU A 192 5.93 10.34 -7.45
CA LEU A 192 6.07 9.00 -8.03
C LEU A 192 6.86 9.01 -9.34
N ASP A 193 6.70 10.05 -10.16
CA ASP A 193 7.38 10.27 -11.44
C ASP A 193 8.87 10.62 -11.30
N GLU A 194 9.28 11.14 -10.13
CA GLU A 194 10.67 11.45 -9.81
C GLU A 194 11.47 10.24 -9.30
N LEU A 195 10.80 9.12 -9.01
CA LEU A 195 11.47 7.92 -8.50
C LEU A 195 12.29 7.22 -9.59
N THR A 196 13.52 6.89 -9.28
CA THR A 196 14.34 6.01 -10.12
C THR A 196 13.83 4.57 -10.08
N LEU A 197 14.16 3.77 -11.09
CA LEU A 197 13.81 2.33 -11.13
C LEU A 197 14.23 1.59 -9.86
N ALA A 198 15.42 1.88 -9.32
CA ALA A 198 15.91 1.28 -8.08
C ALA A 198 15.06 1.67 -6.86
N GLU A 199 14.58 2.91 -6.79
CA GLU A 199 13.71 3.40 -5.72
C GLU A 199 12.31 2.82 -5.84
N GLN A 200 11.76 2.70 -7.04
CA GLN A 200 10.48 2.04 -7.31
C GLN A 200 10.52 0.56 -6.88
N ALA A 201 11.55 -0.19 -7.28
CA ALA A 201 11.74 -1.58 -6.87
C ALA A 201 11.95 -1.72 -5.35
N MET A 202 12.59 -0.75 -4.70
CA MET A 202 12.74 -0.72 -3.23
C MET A 202 11.37 -0.60 -2.55
N LEU A 203 10.53 0.34 -2.98
CA LEU A 203 9.20 0.52 -2.43
C LEU A 203 8.29 -0.67 -2.73
N ALA A 204 8.35 -1.24 -3.94
CA ALA A 204 7.61 -2.45 -4.32
C ALA A 204 7.99 -3.69 -3.48
N GLY A 205 9.15 -3.66 -2.82
CA GLY A 205 9.58 -4.71 -1.90
C GLY A 205 8.95 -4.69 -0.52
N LEU A 206 8.42 -3.53 -0.10
CA LEU A 206 7.92 -3.30 1.26
C LEU A 206 6.61 -4.05 1.61
N PRO A 207 5.62 -4.21 0.71
CA PRO A 207 4.32 -4.82 1.06
C PRO A 207 4.46 -6.20 1.70
N LYS A 208 5.43 -6.99 1.29
CA LYS A 208 5.68 -8.34 1.81
C LYS A 208 5.96 -8.35 3.32
N ALA A 209 6.79 -7.44 3.82
CA ALA A 209 7.11 -7.29 5.24
C ALA A 209 7.73 -5.90 5.50
N PRO A 210 6.89 -4.86 5.73
CA PRO A 210 7.33 -3.46 5.81
C PRO A 210 8.37 -3.15 6.88
N SER A 211 8.45 -3.95 7.92
CA SER A 211 9.47 -3.81 8.97
C SER A 211 10.76 -4.53 8.62
N SER A 212 10.66 -5.73 8.00
CA SER A 212 11.82 -6.59 7.69
C SER A 212 12.61 -6.14 6.47
N PHE A 213 11.92 -5.57 5.46
CA PHE A 213 12.52 -5.07 4.22
C PHE A 213 12.64 -3.54 4.18
N ASN A 214 12.58 -2.90 5.35
CA ASN A 214 12.67 -1.46 5.45
C ASN A 214 14.10 -0.96 5.18
N PRO A 215 14.32 -0.05 4.20
CA PRO A 215 15.66 0.41 3.85
C PRO A 215 16.34 1.24 4.95
N LEU A 216 15.56 1.83 5.88
CA LEU A 216 16.10 2.63 6.98
C LEU A 216 16.51 1.78 8.18
N THR A 217 15.79 0.68 8.45
CA THR A 217 16.05 -0.16 9.62
C THR A 217 16.82 -1.44 9.29
N ASN A 218 16.64 -1.97 8.08
CA ASN A 218 17.25 -3.20 7.62
C ASN A 218 17.80 -3.07 6.17
N PRO A 219 18.77 -2.16 5.91
CA PRO A 219 19.21 -1.82 4.56
C PRO A 219 19.70 -3.02 3.74
N GLN A 220 20.40 -3.96 4.36
CA GLN A 220 20.90 -5.16 3.67
C GLN A 220 19.77 -6.07 3.18
N ARG A 221 18.76 -6.31 4.02
CA ARG A 221 17.59 -7.11 3.63
C ARG A 221 16.74 -6.41 2.55
N ALA A 222 16.60 -5.10 2.68
CA ALA A 222 15.92 -4.27 1.70
C ALA A 222 16.63 -4.33 0.34
N LEU A 223 17.98 -4.25 0.32
CA LEU A 223 18.78 -4.35 -0.88
C LEU A 223 18.63 -5.71 -1.58
N ILE A 224 18.69 -6.80 -0.81
CA ILE A 224 18.46 -8.15 -1.35
C ILE A 224 17.07 -8.25 -1.99
N ARG A 225 16.04 -7.73 -1.32
CA ARG A 225 14.66 -7.76 -1.83
C ARG A 225 14.50 -6.91 -3.08
N ARG A 226 15.06 -5.68 -3.10
CA ARG A 226 15.09 -4.80 -4.27
C ARG A 226 15.72 -5.50 -5.48
N ASN A 227 16.90 -6.05 -5.29
CA ASN A 227 17.65 -6.68 -6.37
C ASN A 227 16.95 -7.94 -6.90
N TRP A 228 16.27 -8.68 -6.03
CA TRP A 228 15.41 -9.79 -6.45
C TRP A 228 14.23 -9.30 -7.31
N ILE A 229 13.60 -8.18 -6.97
CA ILE A 229 12.50 -7.60 -7.76
C ILE A 229 13.02 -7.14 -9.13
N LEU A 230 14.14 -6.42 -9.18
CA LEU A 230 14.78 -6.00 -10.43
C LEU A 230 15.11 -7.19 -11.34
N LEU A 231 15.62 -8.28 -10.75
CA LEU A 231 15.86 -9.52 -11.51
C LEU A 231 14.56 -10.09 -12.09
N ARG A 232 13.49 -10.12 -11.29
CA ARG A 232 12.18 -10.59 -11.76
C ARG A 232 11.61 -9.70 -12.85
N MET A 233 11.74 -8.39 -12.76
CA MET A 233 11.33 -7.45 -13.83
C MET A 233 12.07 -7.75 -15.14
N LYS A 234 13.37 -8.00 -15.07
CA LYS A 234 14.18 -8.41 -16.23
C LYS A 234 13.72 -9.75 -16.81
N GLU A 235 13.49 -10.77 -15.95
CA GLU A 235 13.03 -12.11 -16.37
C GLU A 235 11.65 -12.08 -17.03
N LEU A 236 10.79 -11.15 -16.60
CA LEU A 236 9.45 -10.96 -17.14
C LEU A 236 9.43 -10.05 -18.40
N GLY A 237 10.58 -9.46 -18.76
CA GLY A 237 10.69 -8.56 -19.92
C GLY A 237 10.14 -7.16 -19.67
N TYR A 238 9.96 -6.75 -18.41
CA TYR A 238 9.48 -5.41 -18.07
C TYR A 238 10.59 -4.36 -18.16
N ILE A 239 11.84 -4.75 -18.01
CA ILE A 239 13.01 -3.87 -18.14
C ILE A 239 14.10 -4.51 -18.99
N GLU A 240 14.83 -3.67 -19.73
CA GLU A 240 15.98 -4.08 -20.50
C GLU A 240 17.17 -4.50 -19.61
N PRO A 241 18.05 -5.41 -20.10
CA PRO A 241 19.23 -5.85 -19.33
C PRO A 241 20.13 -4.72 -18.85
N GLN A 242 20.29 -3.66 -19.64
CA GLN A 242 21.10 -2.50 -19.27
C GLN A 242 20.49 -1.73 -18.09
N ALA A 243 19.16 -1.48 -18.10
CA ALA A 243 18.45 -0.81 -17.01
C ALA A 243 18.55 -1.62 -15.70
N TYR A 244 18.49 -2.96 -15.79
CA TYR A 244 18.74 -3.84 -14.66
C TYR A 244 20.13 -3.65 -14.08
N ASP A 245 21.19 -3.69 -14.93
CA ASP A 245 22.58 -3.60 -14.50
C ASP A 245 22.91 -2.25 -13.83
N GLU A 246 22.26 -1.17 -14.27
CA GLU A 246 22.37 0.15 -13.67
C GLU A 246 21.61 0.23 -12.33
N ALA A 247 20.37 -0.26 -12.28
CA ALA A 247 19.53 -0.19 -11.08
C ALA A 247 20.06 -1.06 -9.93
N VAL A 248 20.64 -2.23 -10.20
CA VAL A 248 21.23 -3.10 -9.18
C VAL A 248 22.45 -2.45 -8.51
N LYS A 249 23.25 -1.66 -9.27
CA LYS A 249 24.43 -0.96 -8.75
C LYS A 249 24.08 0.31 -7.98
N ALA A 250 22.85 0.82 -8.14
CA ALA A 250 22.43 2.05 -7.49
C ALA A 250 22.48 1.93 -5.95
N PRO A 251 23.04 2.91 -5.24
CA PRO A 251 23.09 2.92 -3.79
C PRO A 251 21.68 3.04 -3.18
N ILE A 252 21.56 2.75 -1.89
CA ILE A 252 20.34 3.05 -1.13
C ILE A 252 20.36 4.54 -0.81
N THR A 253 19.42 5.29 -1.39
CA THR A 253 19.25 6.74 -1.18
C THR A 253 18.15 7.06 -0.17
N ALA A 254 17.44 6.03 0.32
CA ALA A 254 16.35 6.20 1.26
C ALA A 254 16.81 6.88 2.55
N ALA A 255 16.11 7.95 2.92
CA ALA A 255 16.26 8.66 4.17
C ALA A 255 14.88 8.92 4.78
N ARG A 256 14.80 9.25 6.06
CA ARG A 256 13.53 9.55 6.69
C ARG A 256 13.17 11.01 6.47
N HIS A 257 12.18 11.25 5.64
CA HIS A 257 11.61 12.57 5.42
C HIS A 257 10.32 12.75 6.21
N TYR A 258 10.21 13.87 6.88
CA TYR A 258 9.00 14.27 7.57
C TYR A 258 8.27 15.29 6.73
N SER A 259 6.95 15.21 6.71
CA SER A 259 6.14 16.32 6.22
C SER A 259 6.46 17.54 7.07
N ARG A 260 7.27 18.43 6.54
CA ARG A 260 7.62 19.68 7.24
C ARG A 260 6.64 20.75 6.79
N PRO A 261 6.09 21.51 7.73
CA PRO A 261 5.36 22.72 7.36
C PRO A 261 6.23 23.63 6.49
N GLU A 262 5.69 24.08 5.37
CA GLU A 262 6.38 25.04 4.48
C GLU A 262 6.51 26.42 5.15
N VAL A 263 5.55 26.73 6.04
CA VAL A 263 5.54 27.93 6.86
C VAL A 263 5.42 27.57 8.33
N GLN A 264 6.33 28.07 9.13
CA GLN A 264 6.30 27.85 10.59
C GLN A 264 5.25 28.74 11.25
N ALA A 265 4.07 28.17 11.50
CA ALA A 265 2.97 28.83 12.21
C ALA A 265 2.29 27.86 13.20
N PRO A 266 3.03 27.28 14.18
CA PRO A 266 2.52 26.19 15.02
C PRO A 266 1.28 26.61 15.84
N TYR A 267 1.22 27.84 16.33
CA TYR A 267 0.08 28.33 17.09
C TYR A 267 -1.19 28.41 16.24
N VAL A 268 -1.08 28.95 15.00
CA VAL A 268 -2.21 29.04 14.06
C VAL A 268 -2.65 27.63 13.61
N ALA A 269 -1.69 26.75 13.37
CA ALA A 269 -1.96 25.35 13.04
C ALA A 269 -2.73 24.65 14.16
N GLU A 270 -2.33 24.86 15.42
CA GLU A 270 -3.03 24.27 16.57
C GLU A 270 -4.43 24.86 16.78
N MET A 271 -4.60 26.18 16.63
CA MET A 271 -5.94 26.80 16.67
C MET A 271 -6.87 26.21 15.60
N ALA A 272 -6.38 26.06 14.38
CA ALA A 272 -7.15 25.45 13.30
C ALA A 272 -7.44 23.96 13.55
N ARG A 273 -6.48 23.21 14.12
CA ARG A 273 -6.68 21.82 14.53
C ARG A 273 -7.78 21.71 15.58
N SER A 274 -7.71 22.52 16.63
CA SER A 274 -8.74 22.53 17.69
C SER A 274 -10.12 22.84 17.12
N PHE A 275 -10.23 23.84 16.26
CA PHE A 275 -11.48 24.16 15.56
C PHE A 275 -12.04 22.98 14.76
N ALA A 276 -11.17 22.25 14.04
CA ALA A 276 -11.57 21.07 13.27
C ALA A 276 -12.10 19.95 14.20
N VAL A 277 -11.39 19.69 15.30
CA VAL A 277 -11.77 18.65 16.27
C VAL A 277 -13.07 19.00 16.98
N ASP A 278 -13.26 20.25 17.39
CA ASP A 278 -14.51 20.72 18.02
C ASP A 278 -15.71 20.56 17.08
N ARG A 279 -15.51 20.72 15.76
CA ARG A 279 -16.59 20.65 14.77
C ARG A 279 -16.86 19.24 14.22
N PHE A 280 -15.84 18.43 14.04
CA PHE A 280 -15.90 17.14 13.35
C PHE A 280 -15.53 15.96 14.26
N GLY A 281 -15.05 16.20 15.47
CA GLY A 281 -14.53 15.16 16.36
C GLY A 281 -13.31 14.45 15.73
N ASP A 282 -13.21 13.14 16.01
CA ASP A 282 -12.13 12.30 15.45
C ASP A 282 -12.13 12.21 13.92
N LYS A 283 -13.27 12.48 13.30
CA LYS A 283 -13.40 12.56 11.83
C LYS A 283 -12.53 13.65 11.21
N ALA A 284 -12.16 14.68 11.99
CA ALA A 284 -11.21 15.68 11.54
C ALA A 284 -9.89 15.07 11.04
N TYR A 285 -9.46 13.93 11.60
CA TYR A 285 -8.20 13.27 11.26
C TYR A 285 -8.32 12.17 10.18
N THR A 286 -9.53 11.87 9.72
CA THR A 286 -9.77 10.73 8.83
C THR A 286 -10.53 11.09 7.55
N ASP A 287 -11.29 12.19 7.55
CA ASP A 287 -12.26 12.49 6.49
C ASP A 287 -11.75 13.53 5.48
N ASN A 288 -10.44 13.59 5.26
CA ASN A 288 -9.81 14.52 4.30
C ASN A 288 -10.16 16.00 4.60
N VAL A 289 -10.18 16.38 5.87
CA VAL A 289 -10.48 17.76 6.25
C VAL A 289 -9.29 18.65 5.86
N ARG A 290 -9.57 19.65 5.04
CA ARG A 290 -8.65 20.68 4.63
C ARG A 290 -9.09 22.02 5.17
N ILE A 291 -8.19 22.70 5.91
CA ILE A 291 -8.43 24.05 6.42
C ILE A 291 -7.51 25.03 5.72
N THR A 292 -8.07 26.03 5.09
CA THR A 292 -7.32 27.18 4.59
C THR A 292 -7.51 28.34 5.56
N THR A 293 -6.44 28.80 6.16
CA THR A 293 -6.44 29.94 7.07
C THR A 293 -6.33 31.26 6.31
N THR A 294 -6.55 32.36 6.99
CA THR A 294 -6.32 33.70 6.45
C THR A 294 -4.84 34.14 6.51
N LEU A 295 -3.97 33.29 7.04
CA LEU A 295 -2.56 33.57 7.21
C LEU A 295 -1.84 33.67 5.86
N ASP A 296 -1.02 34.67 5.70
CA ASP A 296 -0.18 34.91 4.54
C ASP A 296 1.24 34.36 4.77
N SER A 297 1.74 33.54 3.84
CA SER A 297 3.03 32.87 4.02
C SER A 297 4.21 33.80 4.07
N SER A 298 4.12 34.96 3.41
CA SER A 298 5.19 36.00 3.39
C SER A 298 5.21 36.84 4.65
N LEU A 299 4.05 37.10 5.27
CA LEU A 299 3.96 37.98 6.44
C LEU A 299 4.26 37.20 7.75
N GLN A 300 4.01 35.92 7.81
CA GLN A 300 4.22 35.11 9.02
C GLN A 300 5.67 35.10 9.51
N PRO A 301 6.70 34.89 8.69
CA PRO A 301 8.08 34.97 9.13
C PRO A 301 8.44 36.37 9.66
N MET A 302 7.97 37.47 9.01
CA MET A 302 8.21 38.82 9.43
C MET A 302 7.60 39.11 10.81
N ALA A 303 6.36 38.68 11.03
CA ALA A 303 5.69 38.85 12.32
C ALA A 303 6.41 38.08 13.44
N ARG A 304 6.83 36.86 13.18
CA ARG A 304 7.61 36.06 14.13
C ARG A 304 8.93 36.69 14.47
N ASP A 305 9.67 37.17 13.48
CA ASP A 305 10.97 37.79 13.66
C ASP A 305 10.86 39.12 14.44
N ALA A 306 9.80 39.89 14.15
CA ALA A 306 9.52 41.12 14.91
C ALA A 306 9.19 40.82 16.38
N LEU A 307 8.36 39.83 16.64
CA LEU A 307 8.03 39.38 18.00
C LEU A 307 9.29 38.88 18.74
N THR A 308 10.07 38.00 18.10
CA THR A 308 11.31 37.47 18.69
C THR A 308 12.30 38.60 19.04
N LYS A 309 12.52 39.51 18.13
CA LYS A 309 13.39 40.71 18.39
C LYS A 309 12.84 41.57 19.52
N GLY A 310 11.53 41.76 19.55
CA GLY A 310 10.85 42.50 20.62
C GLY A 310 11.05 41.86 22.00
N LEU A 311 10.89 40.57 22.10
CA LEU A 311 11.08 39.81 23.34
C LEU A 311 12.55 39.85 23.80
N ILE A 312 13.49 39.58 22.89
CA ILE A 312 14.93 39.63 23.19
C ILE A 312 15.34 41.02 23.65
N ALA A 313 14.77 42.10 23.06
CA ALA A 313 15.05 43.46 23.49
C ALA A 313 14.39 43.83 24.82
N TYR A 314 13.30 43.19 25.17
CA TYR A 314 12.58 43.40 26.44
C TYR A 314 13.33 42.81 27.64
N ASP A 315 13.82 41.55 27.53
CA ASP A 315 14.44 40.81 28.61
C ASP A 315 15.61 41.55 29.29
N PRO A 316 16.61 42.15 28.57
CA PRO A 316 17.70 42.86 29.20
C PRO A 316 17.26 44.12 29.94
N ARG A 317 16.12 44.73 29.54
CA ARG A 317 15.60 45.96 30.19
C ARG A 317 14.87 45.69 31.50
N HIS A 318 14.29 44.49 31.63
CA HIS A 318 13.40 44.15 32.77
C HIS A 318 13.95 43.03 33.67
N GLY A 319 15.13 42.53 33.33
CA GLY A 319 15.76 41.40 34.03
C GLY A 319 15.13 40.05 33.67
N TRP A 320 15.98 39.08 33.31
CA TRP A 320 15.55 37.71 33.09
C TRP A 320 15.17 37.08 34.42
N ARG A 321 13.99 36.46 34.47
CA ARG A 321 13.42 35.89 35.72
C ARG A 321 13.45 34.36 35.78
N GLY A 322 14.34 33.73 34.99
CA GLY A 322 14.57 32.27 35.02
C GLY A 322 14.03 31.56 33.83
#